data_11f77f803e88d74bdc3ca96569d787d1
#
_entry.id   11f77f803e88d74bdc3ca96569d787d1
#
_cell.length_a   1.000
_cell.length_b   1.000
_cell.length_c   1.000
_cell.angle_alpha   90.00
_cell.angle_beta   90.00
_cell.angle_gamma   90.00
#
_symmetry.space_group_name_H-M   'P 1'
#
loop_
_entity.id
_entity.type
_entity.pdbx_description
1 polymer ?
#
loop_
_entity_poly.entity_id
_entity_poly.type
_entity_poly.pdbx_seq_one_letter_code
_entity_poly.pdbx_strand_id
1 'polypeptide(L)'
;MVKLIINGQKVLRLKIITNIKALSTSCLFLVSLNLFSSEPIAYLNTLGYEPTQKEIAYGKNGMVTTQHFLATSVGEKILNKGGNAYDASIAIAFSLAVVLPRAGNIGGGGFMVMYDKETEKPYSIDYREKAPAKSYQDMYLYDDGSFNKEKLSTFGYLSSGVPGTVAGLWEVHQKFGSLPWEDLLEDAIYYAENGFYITPYMEDVLIRYNKKMSYFPETKNIFQADFPNFKNKKFFQKDLAKTLKIIAARGKDGFYKGEIAKKIADDMKLNGGLISMDDLNNYSPVWRDPLISKYRDNQIITMPPPSSGGVHIIQMLNVLENYDLKELEHNSVDYINLLSEVMKYAYADRSKYLGDPDFYDVPVDKITSHDYSKKIFESINIGSSKESKEIYPGIYMDSESHETTHFSVADKKGNVVSSTYTLNSSFGSGVVIKGTGILMNNEMDDFSAAPGIPNQFGLLGAEANKISPGKRPLSSMSPTIVMKNNELFFTTGSPGGSRIISAVLQSIINIIDFEMDLEQATFAKRVHHQWQPDILEIELSVDDKIRNELEAMGYEIRTRKPLTCIQTIMYKNKMYSGYGDFRRPDAFASGNIND
;
A
#
# COMPACT_ATOMS: atom_id res chain seq x y z
N MET A 1 33.09 47.00 -3.69
CA MET A 1 31.90 47.88 -3.69
C MET A 1 30.90 47.29 -4.68
N VAL A 2 29.90 46.56 -4.22
CA VAL A 2 28.84 46.01 -5.07
C VAL A 2 27.55 46.76 -4.73
N LYS A 3 26.90 47.32 -5.74
CA LYS A 3 25.62 48.02 -5.60
C LYS A 3 24.50 47.03 -5.93
N LEU A 4 23.64 46.69 -4.98
CA LEU A 4 22.34 46.07 -5.21
C LEU A 4 21.27 47.16 -5.14
N ILE A 5 20.46 47.26 -6.17
CA ILE A 5 19.26 48.11 -6.20
C ILE A 5 18.05 47.18 -6.00
N ILE A 6 17.37 47.36 -4.88
CA ILE A 6 16.05 46.78 -4.63
C ILE A 6 15.09 47.94 -4.43
N ASN A 7 14.07 47.98 -5.28
CA ASN A 7 12.89 48.85 -5.26
C ASN A 7 12.80 49.93 -4.15
N GLY A 8 13.11 51.16 -4.54
CA GLY A 8 12.61 52.38 -3.92
C GLY A 8 12.78 52.55 -2.41
N GLN A 9 13.89 53.15 -2.05
CA GLN A 9 14.22 53.86 -0.83
C GLN A 9 15.17 53.18 0.17
N LYS A 10 16.24 53.96 0.40
CA LYS A 10 17.30 53.88 1.41
C LYS A 10 18.49 52.95 1.16
N VAL A 11 19.61 53.62 0.88
CA VAL A 11 20.95 53.04 0.82
C VAL A 11 21.48 52.82 2.23
N LEU A 12 21.77 51.57 2.60
CA LEU A 12 22.53 51.26 3.81
C LEU A 12 23.99 50.99 3.43
N ARG A 13 24.93 51.76 4.01
CA ARG A 13 26.38 51.55 3.84
C ARG A 13 26.88 50.58 4.90
N LEU A 14 27.29 49.36 4.51
CA LEU A 14 28.06 48.45 5.36
C LEU A 14 29.55 48.60 5.04
N LYS A 15 30.36 48.92 6.08
CA LYS A 15 31.82 48.83 6.04
C LYS A 15 32.22 47.37 6.37
N ILE A 16 32.83 46.69 5.42
CA ILE A 16 33.48 45.40 5.66
C ILE A 16 34.93 45.70 6.06
N ILE A 17 35.28 45.33 7.29
CA ILE A 17 36.67 45.26 7.76
C ILE A 17 37.13 43.84 7.57
N THR A 18 38.13 43.66 6.71
CA THR A 18 38.79 42.40 6.42
C THR A 18 39.66 41.96 7.61
N ASN A 19 39.36 40.80 8.19
CA ASN A 19 40.33 39.96 8.87
C ASN A 19 40.26 38.55 8.29
N ILE A 20 41.08 38.30 7.31
CA ILE A 20 41.29 37.02 6.66
C ILE A 20 42.32 36.24 7.47
N LYS A 21 41.89 35.33 8.34
CA LYS A 21 42.67 34.15 8.78
C LYS A 21 41.94 33.23 9.79
N ALA A 22 40.65 33.05 9.70
CA ALA A 22 39.96 32.01 10.48
C ALA A 22 38.57 31.59 9.87
N LEU A 23 38.46 31.44 8.55
CA LEU A 23 37.18 31.06 7.92
C LEU A 23 37.36 30.09 6.75
N SER A 24 38.14 29.05 6.94
CA SER A 24 38.29 28.01 5.89
C SER A 24 37.73 26.64 6.26
N THR A 25 37.17 26.45 7.47
CA THR A 25 36.68 25.10 7.87
C THR A 25 35.20 25.07 8.25
N SER A 26 34.54 26.22 8.44
CA SER A 26 33.11 26.25 8.83
C SER A 26 32.15 26.57 7.68
N CYS A 27 32.64 27.00 6.52
CA CYS A 27 31.79 27.31 5.36
C CYS A 27 31.52 26.11 4.44
N LEU A 28 32.28 25.02 4.54
CA LEU A 28 32.00 23.80 3.76
C LEU A 28 30.89 22.90 4.37
N PHE A 29 30.57 23.08 5.65
CA PHE A 29 29.48 22.30 6.30
C PHE A 29 28.10 22.96 6.18
N LEU A 30 27.97 24.21 5.77
CA LEU A 30 26.70 24.92 5.62
C LEU A 30 26.15 24.94 4.19
N VAL A 31 26.94 24.51 3.20
CA VAL A 31 26.49 24.46 1.79
C VAL A 31 25.90 23.08 1.44
N SER A 32 26.23 22.04 2.21
CA SER A 32 25.66 20.69 1.97
C SER A 32 24.27 20.45 2.58
N LEU A 33 23.79 21.33 3.47
CA LEU A 33 22.47 21.18 4.11
C LEU A 33 21.30 21.82 3.34
N ASN A 34 21.54 22.59 2.29
CA ASN A 34 20.49 23.30 1.56
C ASN A 34 20.20 22.75 0.14
N LEU A 35 20.85 21.69 -0.29
CA LEU A 35 20.62 21.11 -1.62
C LEU A 35 19.56 20.02 -1.64
N PHE A 36 19.14 19.49 -0.48
CA PHE A 36 18.12 18.44 -0.39
C PHE A 36 16.68 18.92 -0.17
N SER A 37 16.46 20.18 0.24
CA SER A 37 15.12 20.69 0.55
C SER A 37 14.33 21.24 -0.65
N SER A 38 14.92 21.38 -1.81
CA SER A 38 14.27 21.98 -2.98
C SER A 38 13.76 20.96 -4.04
N GLU A 39 14.32 19.76 -4.10
CA GLU A 39 13.91 18.74 -5.09
C GLU A 39 12.51 18.15 -4.86
N PRO A 40 12.06 17.86 -3.62
CA PRO A 40 10.71 17.35 -3.37
C PRO A 40 9.62 18.33 -3.81
N ILE A 41 9.83 19.61 -3.58
CA ILE A 41 8.88 20.69 -3.95
C ILE A 41 8.80 20.83 -5.48
N ALA A 42 9.92 20.71 -6.19
CA ALA A 42 9.93 20.74 -7.65
C ALA A 42 9.16 19.57 -8.27
N TYR A 43 9.27 18.37 -7.69
CA TYR A 43 8.54 17.18 -8.14
C TYR A 43 7.03 17.31 -7.87
N LEU A 44 6.63 17.83 -6.71
CA LEU A 44 5.22 18.10 -6.37
C LEU A 44 4.60 19.13 -7.29
N ASN A 45 5.35 20.17 -7.69
CA ASN A 45 4.89 21.13 -8.69
C ASN A 45 4.53 20.47 -10.03
N THR A 46 5.17 19.34 -10.38
CA THR A 46 4.81 18.57 -11.59
C THR A 46 3.52 17.79 -11.45
N LEU A 47 3.08 17.48 -10.20
CA LEU A 47 1.80 16.83 -9.93
C LEU A 47 0.64 17.83 -9.80
N GLY A 48 0.92 19.11 -9.62
CA GLY A 48 -0.08 20.17 -9.50
C GLY A 48 -0.80 20.24 -8.16
N TYR A 49 -0.28 19.58 -7.11
CA TYR A 49 -0.87 19.55 -5.77
C TYR A 49 0.13 19.97 -4.71
N GLU A 50 -0.33 20.70 -3.70
CA GLU A 50 0.42 20.93 -2.47
C GLU A 50 0.18 19.72 -1.53
N PRO A 51 1.24 19.15 -0.90
CA PRO A 51 1.07 18.12 0.10
C PRO A 51 0.44 18.70 1.36
N THR A 52 -0.44 17.92 1.99
CA THR A 52 -1.05 18.30 3.27
C THR A 52 0.00 18.38 4.39
N GLN A 53 1.00 17.50 4.35
CA GLN A 53 2.11 17.50 5.30
C GLN A 53 3.40 18.00 4.65
N LYS A 54 4.07 18.95 5.31
CA LYS A 54 5.33 19.57 4.85
C LYS A 54 6.53 19.22 5.72
N GLU A 55 6.31 18.74 6.94
CA GLU A 55 7.35 18.44 7.92
C GLU A 55 7.10 17.09 8.58
N ILE A 56 8.16 16.46 9.09
CA ILE A 56 8.06 15.22 9.86
C ILE A 56 7.27 15.48 11.14
N ALA A 57 6.30 14.60 11.43
CA ALA A 57 5.62 14.58 12.73
C ALA A 57 6.46 13.81 13.75
N TYR A 58 6.48 14.31 14.99
CA TYR A 58 7.15 13.67 16.12
C TYR A 58 6.14 13.42 17.25
N GLY A 59 6.32 12.33 18.01
CA GLY A 59 5.49 12.01 19.17
C GLY A 59 6.19 11.07 20.14
N LYS A 60 5.99 11.29 21.45
CA LYS A 60 6.52 10.42 22.52
C LYS A 60 5.59 9.24 22.81
N ASN A 61 4.29 9.49 22.72
CA ASN A 61 3.24 8.59 23.22
C ASN A 61 2.54 7.80 22.11
N GLY A 62 3.05 7.87 20.90
CA GLY A 62 2.52 7.15 19.75
C GLY A 62 2.66 7.93 18.46
N MET A 63 2.24 7.29 17.38
CA MET A 63 2.28 7.85 16.03
C MET A 63 1.24 7.17 15.16
N VAL A 64 0.62 7.94 14.29
CA VAL A 64 -0.31 7.46 13.25
C VAL A 64 0.15 7.99 11.90
N THR A 65 0.16 7.16 10.86
CA THR A 65 0.34 7.61 9.47
C THR A 65 -0.63 6.90 8.54
N THR A 66 -1.32 7.68 7.70
CA THR A 66 -2.31 7.17 6.73
C THR A 66 -2.27 7.95 5.42
N GLN A 67 -2.97 7.47 4.40
CA GLN A 67 -3.10 8.17 3.12
C GLN A 67 -4.13 9.31 3.11
N HIS A 68 -4.76 9.62 4.26
CA HIS A 68 -5.72 10.72 4.35
C HIS A 68 -5.73 11.36 5.74
N PHE A 69 -5.52 12.67 5.81
CA PHE A 69 -5.36 13.43 7.05
C PHE A 69 -6.56 13.29 8.01
N LEU A 70 -7.81 13.18 7.50
CA LEU A 70 -8.99 12.94 8.36
C LEU A 70 -8.91 11.59 9.07
N ALA A 71 -8.45 10.54 8.40
CA ALA A 71 -8.27 9.23 9.02
C ALA A 71 -7.11 9.22 10.02
N THR A 72 -6.03 9.97 9.74
CA THR A 72 -4.94 10.18 10.71
C THR A 72 -5.46 10.86 11.98
N SER A 73 -6.26 11.92 11.85
CA SER A 73 -6.87 12.61 12.99
C SER A 73 -7.80 11.71 13.81
N VAL A 74 -8.50 10.77 13.15
CA VAL A 74 -9.32 9.78 13.87
C VAL A 74 -8.44 8.84 14.69
N GLY A 75 -7.36 8.30 14.11
CA GLY A 75 -6.41 7.46 14.84
C GLY A 75 -5.81 8.18 16.05
N GLU A 76 -5.37 9.42 15.87
CA GLU A 76 -4.89 10.31 16.93
C GLU A 76 -5.95 10.49 18.05
N LYS A 77 -7.20 10.79 17.68
CA LYS A 77 -8.32 10.94 18.62
C LYS A 77 -8.55 9.67 19.45
N ILE A 78 -8.49 8.50 18.82
CA ILE A 78 -8.66 7.21 19.53
C ILE A 78 -7.52 6.97 20.52
N LEU A 79 -6.27 7.19 20.13
CA LEU A 79 -5.12 7.07 21.05
C LEU A 79 -5.25 8.07 22.20
N ASN A 80 -5.69 9.30 21.94
CA ASN A 80 -5.94 10.34 22.96
C ASN A 80 -7.11 10.01 23.91
N LYS A 81 -8.10 9.24 23.46
CA LYS A 81 -9.17 8.68 24.32
C LYS A 81 -8.68 7.55 25.23
N GLY A 82 -7.43 7.11 25.10
CA GLY A 82 -6.85 6.00 25.85
C GLY A 82 -6.98 4.64 25.18
N GLY A 83 -7.44 4.60 23.92
CA GLY A 83 -7.40 3.40 23.08
C GLY A 83 -5.97 2.99 22.75
N ASN A 84 -5.79 1.74 22.33
CA ASN A 84 -4.51 1.20 21.92
C ASN A 84 -4.31 1.27 20.40
N ALA A 85 -3.16 0.78 19.90
CA ALA A 85 -2.86 0.79 18.46
C ALA A 85 -3.88 -0.02 17.63
N TYR A 86 -4.47 -1.06 18.21
CA TYR A 86 -5.48 -1.90 17.55
C TYR A 86 -6.81 -1.16 17.41
N ASP A 87 -7.27 -0.48 18.48
CA ASP A 87 -8.47 0.37 18.44
C ASP A 87 -8.33 1.48 17.40
N ALA A 88 -7.19 2.19 17.43
CA ALA A 88 -6.91 3.25 16.45
C ALA A 88 -6.90 2.71 15.00
N SER A 89 -6.31 1.54 14.79
CA SER A 89 -6.26 0.89 13.46
C SER A 89 -7.64 0.55 12.92
N ILE A 90 -8.55 0.08 13.77
CA ILE A 90 -9.94 -0.22 13.41
C ILE A 90 -10.68 1.06 13.01
N ALA A 91 -10.58 2.11 13.83
CA ALA A 91 -11.23 3.38 13.57
C ALA A 91 -10.69 4.06 12.29
N ILE A 92 -9.38 3.97 12.05
CA ILE A 92 -8.73 4.42 10.81
C ILE A 92 -9.29 3.66 9.60
N ALA A 93 -9.39 2.34 9.66
CA ALA A 93 -9.86 1.53 8.54
C ALA A 93 -11.31 1.89 8.16
N PHE A 94 -12.23 2.03 9.14
CA PHE A 94 -13.59 2.49 8.87
C PHE A 94 -13.64 3.93 8.35
N SER A 95 -12.78 4.81 8.85
CA SER A 95 -12.72 6.20 8.38
C SER A 95 -12.18 6.29 6.96
N LEU A 96 -11.14 5.53 6.62
CA LEU A 96 -10.61 5.45 5.25
C LEU A 96 -11.64 4.89 4.27
N ALA A 97 -12.52 3.98 4.69
CA ALA A 97 -13.63 3.49 3.86
C ALA A 97 -14.59 4.62 3.43
N VAL A 98 -14.65 5.70 4.20
CA VAL A 98 -15.47 6.88 3.92
C VAL A 98 -14.67 7.97 3.20
N VAL A 99 -13.50 8.36 3.74
CA VAL A 99 -12.77 9.55 3.25
C VAL A 99 -11.82 9.26 2.11
N LEU A 100 -11.47 7.98 1.88
CA LEU A 100 -10.61 7.51 0.78
C LEU A 100 -11.30 6.38 -0.02
N PRO A 101 -12.53 6.56 -0.53
CA PRO A 101 -13.38 5.48 -1.04
C PRO A 101 -12.83 4.78 -2.28
N ARG A 102 -11.78 5.32 -2.92
CA ARG A 102 -11.11 4.65 -4.05
C ARG A 102 -10.28 3.43 -3.62
N ALA A 103 -9.94 3.31 -2.34
CA ALA A 103 -9.05 2.27 -1.81
C ALA A 103 -9.46 1.77 -0.42
N GLY A 104 -9.80 2.68 0.53
CA GLY A 104 -10.41 2.34 1.81
C GLY A 104 -11.79 1.74 1.61
N ASN A 105 -12.19 0.75 2.41
CA ASN A 105 -13.38 -0.04 2.09
C ASN A 105 -13.95 -0.83 3.27
N ILE A 106 -15.20 -1.27 3.11
CA ILE A 106 -15.82 -2.37 3.84
C ILE A 106 -16.29 -3.49 2.90
N GLY A 107 -16.20 -3.28 1.58
CA GLY A 107 -16.56 -4.25 0.54
C GLY A 107 -15.36 -4.95 -0.09
N GLY A 108 -14.21 -4.90 0.54
CA GLY A 108 -12.96 -5.53 0.14
C GLY A 108 -12.32 -6.38 1.24
N GLY A 109 -10.99 -6.46 1.25
CA GLY A 109 -10.23 -7.22 2.23
C GLY A 109 -8.78 -6.78 2.37
N GLY A 110 -7.99 -7.52 3.15
CA GLY A 110 -6.61 -7.15 3.40
C GLY A 110 -5.89 -8.01 4.41
N PHE A 111 -4.77 -7.45 4.88
CA PHE A 111 -3.88 -8.07 5.86
C PHE A 111 -3.44 -7.06 6.92
N MET A 112 -3.17 -7.57 8.10
CA MET A 112 -2.61 -6.80 9.20
C MET A 112 -1.51 -7.60 9.88
N VAL A 113 -0.35 -6.99 10.05
CA VAL A 113 0.76 -7.48 10.87
C VAL A 113 0.85 -6.61 12.10
N MET A 114 0.96 -7.22 13.26
CA MET A 114 0.91 -6.55 14.56
C MET A 114 2.04 -7.05 15.45
N TYR A 115 2.49 -6.18 16.34
CA TYR A 115 3.37 -6.56 17.45
C TYR A 115 2.72 -6.14 18.76
N ASP A 116 2.45 -7.12 19.61
CA ASP A 116 1.90 -6.89 20.95
C ASP A 116 3.05 -6.82 21.96
N LYS A 117 3.22 -5.65 22.55
CA LYS A 117 4.35 -5.38 23.44
C LYS A 117 4.20 -6.07 24.80
N GLU A 118 2.97 -6.30 25.27
CA GLU A 118 2.73 -6.96 26.54
C GLU A 118 3.17 -8.43 26.51
N THR A 119 2.87 -9.13 25.41
CA THR A 119 3.27 -10.54 25.22
C THR A 119 4.61 -10.68 24.50
N GLU A 120 5.17 -9.60 23.97
CA GLU A 120 6.36 -9.56 23.11
C GLU A 120 6.25 -10.49 21.88
N LYS A 121 5.03 -10.62 21.32
CA LYS A 121 4.74 -11.51 20.19
C LYS A 121 4.21 -10.76 18.98
N PRO A 122 4.67 -11.15 17.78
CA PRO A 122 4.04 -10.72 16.56
C PRO A 122 2.80 -11.58 16.24
N TYR A 123 1.86 -10.97 15.54
CA TYR A 123 0.64 -11.59 15.04
C TYR A 123 0.38 -11.15 13.60
N SER A 124 -0.28 -11.99 12.82
CA SER A 124 -0.84 -11.58 11.53
C SER A 124 -2.23 -12.13 11.32
N ILE A 125 -3.09 -11.35 10.67
CA ILE A 125 -4.44 -11.74 10.31
C ILE A 125 -4.67 -11.53 8.82
N ASP A 126 -5.23 -12.56 8.20
CA ASP A 126 -5.64 -12.62 6.81
C ASP A 126 -7.16 -12.48 6.73
N TYR A 127 -7.62 -11.32 6.28
CA TYR A 127 -9.02 -11.05 5.95
C TYR A 127 -9.18 -10.72 4.46
N ARG A 128 -8.33 -11.38 3.63
CA ARG A 128 -8.41 -11.34 2.16
C ARG A 128 -9.78 -11.85 1.69
N GLU A 129 -10.26 -11.33 0.59
CA GLU A 129 -11.47 -11.77 -0.06
C GLU A 129 -11.39 -13.25 -0.43
N LYS A 130 -12.56 -13.90 -0.52
CA LYS A 130 -12.67 -15.29 -0.99
C LYS A 130 -13.43 -15.36 -2.29
N ALA A 131 -13.03 -16.27 -3.17
CA ALA A 131 -13.84 -16.63 -4.32
C ALA A 131 -15.21 -17.17 -3.87
N PRO A 132 -16.33 -16.68 -4.40
CA PRO A 132 -17.65 -17.20 -4.07
C PRO A 132 -17.78 -18.72 -4.33
N ALA A 133 -18.66 -19.40 -3.61
CA ALA A 133 -18.86 -20.84 -3.73
C ALA A 133 -19.29 -21.29 -5.15
N LYS A 134 -19.85 -20.40 -5.94
CA LYS A 134 -20.26 -20.66 -7.34
C LYS A 134 -19.20 -20.33 -8.38
N SER A 135 -18.01 -19.87 -7.96
CA SER A 135 -16.92 -19.60 -8.90
C SER A 135 -16.30 -20.89 -9.44
N TYR A 136 -15.71 -20.83 -10.61
CA TYR A 136 -15.01 -21.94 -11.25
C TYR A 136 -13.84 -21.41 -12.08
N GLN A 137 -12.89 -22.28 -12.40
CA GLN A 137 -11.60 -21.90 -12.96
C GLN A 137 -11.72 -21.02 -14.21
N ASP A 138 -12.55 -21.45 -15.18
CA ASP A 138 -12.60 -20.85 -16.52
C ASP A 138 -13.74 -19.83 -16.66
N MET A 139 -14.25 -19.27 -15.53
CA MET A 139 -15.45 -18.43 -15.54
C MET A 139 -15.30 -17.12 -16.35
N TYR A 140 -14.08 -16.72 -16.66
CA TYR A 140 -13.76 -15.54 -17.47
C TYR A 140 -13.30 -15.86 -18.89
N LEU A 141 -13.39 -17.12 -19.30
CA LEU A 141 -12.98 -17.57 -20.63
C LEU A 141 -14.18 -17.95 -21.50
N TYR A 142 -14.00 -17.91 -22.82
CA TYR A 142 -14.85 -18.61 -23.78
C TYR A 142 -14.49 -20.10 -23.81
N ASP A 143 -15.35 -20.92 -24.43
CA ASP A 143 -15.11 -22.37 -24.54
C ASP A 143 -13.83 -22.73 -25.32
N ASP A 144 -13.33 -21.81 -26.14
CA ASP A 144 -12.06 -21.96 -26.87
C ASP A 144 -10.83 -21.58 -26.02
N GLY A 145 -11.03 -21.19 -24.76
CA GLY A 145 -9.98 -20.76 -23.84
C GLY A 145 -9.54 -19.30 -24.02
N SER A 146 -10.11 -18.56 -24.96
CA SER A 146 -9.83 -17.12 -25.10
C SER A 146 -10.57 -16.31 -24.04
N PHE A 147 -10.02 -15.11 -23.72
CA PHE A 147 -10.60 -14.24 -22.69
C PHE A 147 -11.98 -13.70 -23.12
N ASN A 148 -12.98 -13.90 -22.26
CA ASN A 148 -14.35 -13.46 -22.53
C ASN A 148 -14.52 -11.96 -22.21
N LYS A 149 -14.65 -11.15 -23.26
CA LYS A 149 -14.79 -9.68 -23.17
C LYS A 149 -16.11 -9.25 -22.49
N GLU A 150 -17.08 -10.14 -22.38
CA GLU A 150 -18.37 -9.86 -21.72
C GLU A 150 -18.35 -10.20 -20.21
N LYS A 151 -17.42 -11.08 -19.79
CA LYS A 151 -17.25 -11.51 -18.40
C LYS A 151 -15.93 -10.95 -17.86
N LEU A 152 -15.94 -9.71 -17.37
CA LEU A 152 -14.74 -9.04 -16.92
C LEU A 152 -14.40 -9.40 -15.47
N SER A 153 -13.15 -9.81 -15.23
CA SER A 153 -12.59 -9.98 -13.88
C SER A 153 -12.35 -8.66 -13.14
N THR A 154 -12.27 -7.54 -13.89
CA THR A 154 -11.89 -6.22 -13.37
C THR A 154 -13.06 -5.29 -13.11
N PHE A 155 -14.27 -5.59 -13.61
CA PHE A 155 -15.39 -4.66 -13.61
C PHE A 155 -16.76 -5.36 -13.49
N GLY A 156 -17.67 -4.74 -12.74
CA GLY A 156 -19.05 -5.25 -12.55
C GLY A 156 -19.17 -6.31 -11.44
N TYR A 157 -20.36 -6.83 -11.29
CA TYR A 157 -20.73 -7.72 -10.17
C TYR A 157 -19.97 -9.05 -10.15
N LEU A 158 -19.62 -9.57 -11.33
CA LEU A 158 -18.92 -10.87 -11.46
C LEU A 158 -17.46 -10.81 -10.99
N SER A 159 -16.87 -9.60 -10.93
CA SER A 159 -15.48 -9.40 -10.53
C SER A 159 -15.25 -9.41 -9.02
N SER A 160 -16.33 -9.47 -8.21
CA SER A 160 -16.24 -9.27 -6.76
C SER A 160 -16.02 -10.59 -6.02
N GLY A 161 -14.99 -10.63 -5.17
CA GLY A 161 -14.82 -11.64 -4.12
C GLY A 161 -15.63 -11.33 -2.87
N VAL A 162 -15.85 -12.33 -2.02
CA VAL A 162 -16.57 -12.20 -0.74
C VAL A 162 -15.76 -11.31 0.19
N PRO A 163 -16.30 -10.17 0.65
CA PRO A 163 -15.55 -9.20 1.45
C PRO A 163 -15.09 -9.73 2.81
N GLY A 164 -13.91 -9.28 3.26
CA GLY A 164 -13.31 -9.71 4.53
C GLY A 164 -13.06 -8.59 5.55
N THR A 165 -13.03 -7.32 5.13
CA THR A 165 -12.59 -6.20 5.98
C THR A 165 -13.33 -6.14 7.33
N VAL A 166 -14.66 -6.17 7.34
CA VAL A 166 -15.43 -6.03 8.58
C VAL A 166 -15.18 -7.19 9.55
N ALA A 167 -15.06 -8.43 9.02
CA ALA A 167 -14.77 -9.60 9.85
C ALA A 167 -13.34 -9.55 10.42
N GLY A 168 -12.35 -9.13 9.62
CA GLY A 168 -10.96 -8.98 10.07
C GLY A 168 -10.83 -7.97 11.18
N LEU A 169 -11.41 -6.78 11.02
CA LEU A 169 -11.39 -5.72 12.03
C LEU A 169 -12.13 -6.16 13.32
N TRP A 170 -13.23 -6.89 13.18
CA TRP A 170 -13.96 -7.45 14.33
C TRP A 170 -13.10 -8.45 15.11
N GLU A 171 -12.43 -9.40 14.44
CA GLU A 171 -11.56 -10.39 15.11
C GLU A 171 -10.37 -9.72 15.83
N VAL A 172 -9.79 -8.67 15.24
CA VAL A 172 -8.74 -7.88 15.91
C VAL A 172 -9.30 -7.19 17.16
N HIS A 173 -10.48 -6.59 17.08
CA HIS A 173 -11.15 -5.97 18.22
C HIS A 173 -11.43 -6.99 19.33
N GLN A 174 -11.97 -8.16 19.01
CA GLN A 174 -12.28 -9.18 20.02
C GLN A 174 -11.04 -9.69 20.77
N LYS A 175 -9.87 -9.67 20.11
CA LYS A 175 -8.62 -10.17 20.70
C LYS A 175 -7.84 -9.09 21.44
N PHE A 176 -7.81 -7.87 20.92
CA PHE A 176 -6.92 -6.81 21.38
C PHE A 176 -7.61 -5.48 21.68
N GLY A 177 -8.88 -5.33 21.37
CA GLY A 177 -9.63 -4.09 21.57
C GLY A 177 -9.73 -3.72 23.06
N SER A 178 -9.64 -2.44 23.35
CA SER A 178 -9.76 -1.89 24.71
C SER A 178 -10.91 -0.90 24.84
N LEU A 179 -11.35 -0.27 23.76
CA LEU A 179 -12.51 0.61 23.71
C LEU A 179 -13.74 -0.13 23.18
N PRO A 180 -14.97 0.35 23.48
CA PRO A 180 -16.18 -0.18 22.89
C PRO A 180 -16.13 -0.14 21.36
N TRP A 181 -16.63 -1.19 20.71
CA TRP A 181 -16.63 -1.31 19.26
C TRP A 181 -17.34 -0.15 18.55
N GLU A 182 -18.49 0.26 19.06
CA GLU A 182 -19.28 1.37 18.53
C GLU A 182 -18.53 2.70 18.50
N ASP A 183 -17.68 2.96 19.51
CA ASP A 183 -16.87 4.19 19.59
C ASP A 183 -15.88 4.27 18.42
N LEU A 184 -15.38 3.13 17.93
CA LEU A 184 -14.40 3.06 16.85
C LEU A 184 -15.01 3.38 15.47
N LEU A 185 -16.33 3.33 15.33
CA LEU A 185 -17.04 3.65 14.10
C LEU A 185 -17.65 5.07 14.10
N GLU A 186 -17.64 5.76 15.24
CA GLU A 186 -18.31 7.06 15.44
C GLU A 186 -17.91 8.10 14.38
N ASP A 187 -16.61 8.30 14.18
CA ASP A 187 -16.09 9.30 13.23
C ASP A 187 -16.34 8.92 11.77
N ALA A 188 -16.24 7.65 11.42
CA ALA A 188 -16.59 7.15 10.09
C ALA A 188 -18.07 7.40 9.77
N ILE A 189 -18.97 7.11 10.74
CA ILE A 189 -20.40 7.41 10.64
C ILE A 189 -20.61 8.92 10.47
N TYR A 190 -19.93 9.73 11.28
CA TYR A 190 -20.03 11.19 11.22
C TYR A 190 -19.65 11.74 9.84
N TYR A 191 -18.50 11.32 9.28
CA TYR A 191 -18.06 11.77 7.96
C TYR A 191 -19.00 11.29 6.84
N ALA A 192 -19.50 10.08 6.92
CA ALA A 192 -20.42 9.55 5.92
C ALA A 192 -21.78 10.28 5.93
N GLU A 193 -22.30 10.62 7.12
CA GLU A 193 -23.60 11.26 7.31
C GLU A 193 -23.57 12.77 7.05
N ASN A 194 -22.56 13.48 7.61
CA ASN A 194 -22.47 14.95 7.58
C ASN A 194 -21.58 15.48 6.44
N GLY A 195 -20.92 14.56 5.73
CA GLY A 195 -20.03 14.85 4.63
C GLY A 195 -18.73 15.52 5.06
N PHE A 196 -17.71 15.40 4.21
CA PHE A 196 -16.42 16.08 4.33
C PHE A 196 -16.10 16.81 3.02
N TYR A 197 -15.24 17.82 3.08
CA TYR A 197 -14.86 18.57 1.89
C TYR A 197 -13.99 17.73 0.95
N ILE A 198 -14.35 17.74 -0.35
CA ILE A 198 -13.58 17.10 -1.40
C ILE A 198 -12.26 17.86 -1.55
N THR A 199 -11.13 17.15 -1.43
CA THR A 199 -9.79 17.72 -1.67
C THR A 199 -9.55 17.90 -3.17
N PRO A 200 -8.63 18.79 -3.60
CA PRO A 200 -8.27 18.93 -5.01
C PRO A 200 -7.79 17.61 -5.64
N TYR A 201 -7.11 16.77 -4.86
CA TYR A 201 -6.66 15.47 -5.33
C TYR A 201 -7.83 14.49 -5.52
N MET A 202 -8.77 14.44 -4.57
CA MET A 202 -9.98 13.63 -4.70
C MET A 202 -10.85 14.09 -5.87
N GLU A 203 -10.96 15.41 -6.09
CA GLU A 203 -11.67 15.99 -7.26
C GLU A 203 -11.10 15.45 -8.57
N ASP A 204 -9.78 15.52 -8.76
CA ASP A 204 -9.11 14.98 -9.96
C ASP A 204 -9.34 13.48 -10.13
N VAL A 205 -9.28 12.72 -9.04
CA VAL A 205 -9.58 11.28 -9.05
C VAL A 205 -11.02 11.00 -9.49
N LEU A 206 -12.01 11.72 -8.96
CA LEU A 206 -13.43 11.56 -9.35
C LEU A 206 -13.67 11.92 -10.82
N ILE A 207 -12.99 12.96 -11.33
CA ILE A 207 -13.04 13.34 -12.74
C ILE A 207 -12.40 12.26 -13.61
N ARG A 208 -11.22 11.79 -13.27
CA ARG A 208 -10.46 10.76 -14.01
C ARG A 208 -11.23 9.45 -14.13
N TYR A 209 -11.89 9.03 -13.06
CA TYR A 209 -12.66 7.79 -13.02
C TYR A 209 -14.14 7.97 -13.36
N ASN A 210 -14.56 9.14 -13.89
CA ASN A 210 -15.97 9.43 -14.19
C ASN A 210 -16.63 8.33 -15.03
N LYS A 211 -15.97 7.81 -16.07
CA LYS A 211 -16.54 6.76 -16.92
C LYS A 211 -16.90 5.51 -16.11
N LYS A 212 -16.00 5.06 -15.22
CA LYS A 212 -16.23 3.92 -14.33
C LYS A 212 -17.34 4.19 -13.33
N MET A 213 -17.31 5.37 -12.70
CA MET A 213 -18.27 5.75 -11.65
C MET A 213 -19.67 6.07 -12.16
N SER A 214 -19.82 6.38 -13.45
CA SER A 214 -21.11 6.70 -14.07
C SER A 214 -21.83 5.50 -14.67
N TYR A 215 -21.21 4.31 -14.68
CA TYR A 215 -21.76 3.14 -15.36
C TYR A 215 -22.98 2.55 -14.62
N PHE A 216 -22.86 2.35 -13.31
CA PHE A 216 -23.95 1.82 -12.47
C PHE A 216 -24.72 2.97 -11.81
N PRO A 217 -26.08 2.96 -11.84
CA PRO A 217 -26.90 4.05 -11.32
C PRO A 217 -26.59 4.42 -9.87
N GLU A 218 -26.47 3.44 -8.96
CA GLU A 218 -26.16 3.69 -7.55
C GLU A 218 -24.80 4.35 -7.36
N THR A 219 -23.80 3.85 -8.05
CA THR A 219 -22.43 4.41 -8.00
C THR A 219 -22.40 5.83 -8.53
N LYS A 220 -23.09 6.09 -9.67
CA LYS A 220 -23.23 7.41 -10.25
C LYS A 220 -23.89 8.41 -9.29
N ASN A 221 -24.98 8.01 -8.64
CA ASN A 221 -25.71 8.86 -7.72
C ASN A 221 -24.87 9.31 -6.52
N ILE A 222 -23.91 8.49 -6.07
CA ILE A 222 -23.02 8.79 -4.95
C ILE A 222 -21.79 9.57 -5.41
N PHE A 223 -21.05 9.03 -6.39
CA PHE A 223 -19.73 9.52 -6.74
C PHE A 223 -19.73 10.61 -7.82
N GLN A 224 -20.82 10.78 -8.58
CA GLN A 224 -20.92 11.72 -9.69
C GLN A 224 -22.09 12.69 -9.55
N ALA A 225 -22.65 12.83 -8.33
CA ALA A 225 -23.76 13.73 -8.07
C ALA A 225 -23.44 15.19 -8.42
N ASP A 226 -22.24 15.64 -8.15
CA ASP A 226 -21.75 17.01 -8.41
C ASP A 226 -20.88 17.14 -9.66
N PHE A 227 -20.76 16.08 -10.51
CA PHE A 227 -19.91 16.11 -11.70
C PHE A 227 -20.35 17.19 -12.72
N PRO A 228 -19.42 17.97 -13.28
CA PRO A 228 -17.97 17.98 -13.05
C PRO A 228 -17.51 18.97 -11.95
N ASN A 229 -18.42 19.55 -11.16
CA ASN A 229 -18.17 20.69 -10.28
C ASN A 229 -18.01 20.25 -8.82
N PHE A 230 -16.92 19.58 -8.48
CA PHE A 230 -16.66 19.08 -7.11
C PHE A 230 -16.00 20.12 -6.18
N LYS A 231 -15.42 21.19 -6.71
CA LYS A 231 -14.67 22.19 -5.94
C LYS A 231 -15.51 22.79 -4.83
N ASN A 232 -14.98 22.78 -3.61
CA ASN A 232 -15.64 23.29 -2.39
C ASN A 232 -16.95 22.56 -2.04
N LYS A 233 -17.19 21.37 -2.59
CA LYS A 233 -18.32 20.53 -2.24
C LYS A 233 -18.01 19.59 -1.10
N LYS A 234 -19.05 19.23 -0.35
CA LYS A 234 -18.99 18.13 0.60
C LYS A 234 -19.43 16.84 -0.07
N PHE A 235 -18.69 15.78 0.20
CA PHE A 235 -19.02 14.44 -0.25
C PHE A 235 -19.80 13.69 0.84
N PHE A 236 -21.00 13.23 0.51
CA PHE A 236 -21.92 12.55 1.42
C PHE A 236 -22.11 11.10 0.99
N GLN A 237 -22.18 10.18 1.97
CA GLN A 237 -22.42 8.74 1.75
C GLN A 237 -23.50 8.24 2.72
N LYS A 238 -24.71 8.79 2.61
CA LYS A 238 -25.79 8.57 3.59
C LYS A 238 -26.19 7.11 3.77
N ASP A 239 -26.17 6.31 2.71
CA ASP A 239 -26.51 4.89 2.82
C ASP A 239 -25.35 4.10 3.47
N LEU A 240 -24.09 4.49 3.21
CA LEU A 240 -22.94 3.95 3.92
C LEU A 240 -23.00 4.29 5.43
N ALA A 241 -23.44 5.50 5.79
CA ALA A 241 -23.65 5.87 7.20
C ALA A 241 -24.67 4.96 7.89
N LYS A 242 -25.78 4.62 7.23
CA LYS A 242 -26.77 3.65 7.77
C LYS A 242 -26.17 2.27 7.96
N THR A 243 -25.40 1.80 6.96
CA THR A 243 -24.70 0.52 7.02
C THR A 243 -23.70 0.49 8.17
N LEU A 244 -22.89 1.53 8.34
CA LEU A 244 -21.93 1.64 9.44
C LEU A 244 -22.61 1.66 10.81
N LYS A 245 -23.77 2.33 10.96
CA LYS A 245 -24.58 2.31 12.20
C LYS A 245 -25.06 0.89 12.54
N ILE A 246 -25.45 0.09 11.55
CA ILE A 246 -25.85 -1.31 11.75
C ILE A 246 -24.63 -2.16 12.19
N ILE A 247 -23.47 -1.94 11.57
CA ILE A 247 -22.22 -2.62 11.93
C ILE A 247 -21.78 -2.20 13.34
N ALA A 248 -21.87 -0.92 13.70
CA ALA A 248 -21.56 -0.44 15.05
C ALA A 248 -22.42 -1.16 16.10
N ALA A 249 -23.74 -1.25 15.85
CA ALA A 249 -24.68 -1.86 16.80
C ALA A 249 -24.61 -3.39 16.89
N ARG A 250 -24.14 -4.11 15.85
CA ARG A 250 -24.22 -5.57 15.73
C ARG A 250 -22.88 -6.27 15.51
N GLY A 251 -21.79 -5.54 15.50
CA GLY A 251 -20.47 -6.08 15.14
C GLY A 251 -20.47 -6.67 13.71
N LYS A 252 -19.70 -7.73 13.49
CA LYS A 252 -19.61 -8.39 12.18
C LYS A 252 -20.95 -8.92 11.67
N ASP A 253 -21.84 -9.32 12.55
CA ASP A 253 -23.16 -9.83 12.15
C ASP A 253 -24.02 -8.75 11.49
N GLY A 254 -23.75 -7.47 11.76
CA GLY A 254 -24.37 -6.35 11.06
C GLY A 254 -24.06 -6.28 9.57
N PHE A 255 -22.94 -6.85 9.13
CA PHE A 255 -22.53 -6.93 7.73
C PHE A 255 -22.84 -8.29 7.10
N TYR A 256 -22.48 -9.39 7.77
CA TYR A 256 -22.51 -10.73 7.19
C TYR A 256 -23.85 -11.45 7.36
N LYS A 257 -24.75 -10.90 8.18
CA LYS A 257 -26.10 -11.46 8.42
C LYS A 257 -27.17 -10.37 8.30
N GLY A 258 -28.44 -10.80 8.25
CA GLY A 258 -29.59 -9.90 8.25
C GLY A 258 -29.74 -9.04 7.01
N GLU A 259 -30.07 -7.75 7.21
CA GLU A 259 -30.50 -6.85 6.13
C GLU A 259 -29.38 -6.53 5.12
N ILE A 260 -28.16 -6.21 5.61
CA ILE A 260 -27.06 -5.83 4.73
C ILE A 260 -26.62 -7.02 3.89
N ALA A 261 -26.39 -8.19 4.49
CA ALA A 261 -26.06 -9.41 3.76
C ALA A 261 -27.12 -9.76 2.70
N LYS A 262 -28.40 -9.64 3.06
CA LYS A 262 -29.50 -9.89 2.13
C LYS A 262 -29.47 -8.92 0.94
N LYS A 263 -29.25 -7.63 1.16
CA LYS A 263 -29.12 -6.63 0.08
C LYS A 263 -27.95 -6.96 -0.85
N ILE A 264 -26.80 -7.36 -0.29
CA ILE A 264 -25.65 -7.77 -1.09
C ILE A 264 -26.00 -8.98 -1.96
N ALA A 265 -26.54 -10.05 -1.36
CA ALA A 265 -26.86 -11.28 -2.08
C ALA A 265 -27.95 -11.10 -3.13
N ASP A 266 -28.99 -10.31 -2.82
CA ASP A 266 -30.08 -10.02 -3.75
C ASP A 266 -29.60 -9.20 -4.96
N ASP A 267 -28.79 -8.15 -4.72
CA ASP A 267 -28.26 -7.29 -5.78
C ASP A 267 -27.25 -8.03 -6.66
N MET A 268 -26.38 -8.85 -6.06
CA MET A 268 -25.50 -9.78 -6.79
C MET A 268 -26.28 -10.73 -7.67
N LYS A 269 -27.30 -11.40 -7.14
CA LYS A 269 -28.15 -12.34 -7.89
C LYS A 269 -28.87 -11.67 -9.06
N LEU A 270 -29.38 -10.45 -8.84
CA LEU A 270 -30.11 -9.69 -9.87
C LEU A 270 -29.24 -9.30 -11.05
N ASN A 271 -27.95 -9.02 -10.80
CA ASN A 271 -27.02 -8.44 -11.77
C ASN A 271 -25.90 -9.41 -12.19
N GLY A 272 -26.05 -10.73 -11.96
CA GLY A 272 -25.13 -11.74 -12.44
C GLY A 272 -23.84 -11.91 -11.62
N GLY A 273 -23.77 -11.36 -10.42
CA GLY A 273 -22.71 -11.65 -9.45
C GLY A 273 -22.91 -12.99 -8.75
N LEU A 274 -21.87 -13.49 -8.09
CA LEU A 274 -21.86 -14.85 -7.51
C LEU A 274 -22.01 -14.88 -5.99
N ILE A 275 -21.77 -13.77 -5.28
CA ILE A 275 -21.81 -13.73 -3.81
C ILE A 275 -23.23 -14.03 -3.33
N SER A 276 -23.36 -15.04 -2.49
CA SER A 276 -24.62 -15.51 -1.89
C SER A 276 -24.69 -15.20 -0.39
N MET A 277 -25.87 -15.42 0.20
CA MET A 277 -26.04 -15.37 1.67
C MET A 277 -25.12 -16.38 2.37
N ASP A 278 -24.94 -17.57 1.81
CA ASP A 278 -24.10 -18.61 2.39
C ASP A 278 -22.62 -18.22 2.35
N ASP A 279 -22.16 -17.57 1.27
CA ASP A 279 -20.81 -17.05 1.17
C ASP A 279 -20.53 -16.01 2.28
N LEU A 280 -21.47 -15.10 2.50
CA LEU A 280 -21.36 -14.08 3.55
C LEU A 280 -21.41 -14.71 4.95
N ASN A 281 -22.39 -15.56 5.24
CA ASN A 281 -22.55 -16.19 6.55
C ASN A 281 -21.36 -17.05 6.96
N ASN A 282 -20.68 -17.69 5.98
CA ASN A 282 -19.55 -18.59 6.20
C ASN A 282 -18.19 -17.90 6.08
N TYR A 283 -18.14 -16.60 5.81
CA TYR A 283 -16.87 -15.90 5.74
C TYR A 283 -16.23 -15.80 7.15
N SER A 284 -14.96 -16.16 7.22
CA SER A 284 -14.11 -15.98 8.41
C SER A 284 -12.69 -15.57 8.01
N PRO A 285 -12.09 -14.61 8.70
CA PRO A 285 -10.67 -14.32 8.56
C PRO A 285 -9.84 -15.44 9.21
N VAL A 286 -8.52 -15.45 8.91
CA VAL A 286 -7.60 -16.48 9.42
C VAL A 286 -6.44 -15.80 10.15
N TRP A 287 -6.19 -16.19 11.39
CA TRP A 287 -4.95 -15.90 12.07
C TRP A 287 -3.85 -16.76 11.48
N ARG A 288 -2.80 -16.13 10.99
CA ARG A 288 -1.62 -16.81 10.42
C ARG A 288 -0.39 -16.46 11.22
N ASP A 289 0.57 -17.38 11.27
CA ASP A 289 1.87 -17.08 11.85
C ASP A 289 2.62 -16.12 10.91
N PRO A 290 3.05 -14.93 11.38
CA PRO A 290 3.78 -14.01 10.54
C PRO A 290 5.12 -14.60 10.11
N LEU A 291 5.61 -14.22 8.92
CA LEU A 291 6.97 -14.54 8.52
C LEU A 291 7.96 -13.69 9.32
N ILE A 292 8.95 -14.35 9.89
CA ILE A 292 10.00 -13.70 10.68
C ILE A 292 11.34 -14.09 10.07
N SER A 293 12.14 -13.09 9.69
CA SER A 293 13.48 -13.27 9.18
C SER A 293 14.45 -12.27 9.81
N LYS A 294 15.73 -12.50 9.63
CA LYS A 294 16.78 -11.57 10.04
C LYS A 294 17.41 -10.94 8.79
N TYR A 295 17.61 -9.63 8.85
CA TYR A 295 18.36 -8.90 7.81
C TYR A 295 19.34 -7.94 8.47
N ARG A 296 20.64 -8.11 8.21
CA ARG A 296 21.69 -7.46 9.01
C ARG A 296 21.44 -7.75 10.50
N ASP A 297 21.40 -6.73 11.36
CA ASP A 297 21.11 -6.84 12.79
C ASP A 297 19.64 -6.60 13.15
N ASN A 298 18.73 -6.67 12.17
CA ASN A 298 17.32 -6.36 12.38
C ASN A 298 16.44 -7.59 12.16
N GLN A 299 15.33 -7.68 12.90
CA GLN A 299 14.28 -8.67 12.70
C GLN A 299 13.20 -8.09 11.79
N ILE A 300 12.90 -8.76 10.70
CA ILE A 300 11.84 -8.43 9.75
C ILE A 300 10.62 -9.29 10.06
N ILE A 301 9.49 -8.67 10.35
CA ILE A 301 8.20 -9.33 10.62
C ILE A 301 7.23 -8.88 9.53
N THR A 302 6.72 -9.83 8.73
CA THR A 302 5.90 -9.49 7.58
C THR A 302 4.83 -10.54 7.28
N MET A 303 3.98 -10.29 6.29
CA MET A 303 2.80 -11.11 6.01
C MET A 303 3.16 -12.41 5.26
N PRO A 304 2.65 -13.57 5.72
CA PRO A 304 2.78 -14.85 5.01
C PRO A 304 1.79 -14.96 3.84
N PRO A 305 1.85 -16.03 3.02
CA PRO A 305 0.81 -16.34 2.05
C PRO A 305 -0.60 -16.38 2.69
N PRO A 306 -1.66 -15.94 1.96
CA PRO A 306 -1.71 -15.72 0.51
C PRO A 306 -1.13 -14.38 0.04
N SER A 307 -0.34 -13.66 0.85
CA SER A 307 0.50 -12.59 0.32
C SER A 307 1.86 -13.13 -0.15
N SER A 308 2.26 -12.78 -1.35
CA SER A 308 3.61 -13.02 -1.86
C SER A 308 4.63 -12.03 -1.28
N GLY A 309 4.14 -10.90 -0.73
CA GLY A 309 4.98 -9.78 -0.36
C GLY A 309 6.06 -10.11 0.66
N GLY A 310 5.67 -10.72 1.77
CA GLY A 310 6.64 -11.09 2.81
C GLY A 310 7.65 -12.13 2.34
N VAL A 311 7.22 -13.13 1.57
CA VAL A 311 8.09 -14.17 1.01
C VAL A 311 9.18 -13.52 0.14
N HIS A 312 8.77 -12.64 -0.78
CA HIS A 312 9.73 -12.04 -1.72
C HIS A 312 10.59 -10.94 -1.10
N ILE A 313 10.08 -10.20 -0.10
CA ILE A 313 10.93 -9.28 0.67
C ILE A 313 12.05 -10.06 1.34
N ILE A 314 11.75 -11.16 2.03
CA ILE A 314 12.77 -12.01 2.68
C ILE A 314 13.72 -12.61 1.64
N GLN A 315 13.21 -13.18 0.55
CA GLN A 315 14.02 -13.74 -0.54
C GLN A 315 15.01 -12.70 -1.08
N MET A 316 14.54 -11.51 -1.42
CA MET A 316 15.37 -10.45 -1.98
C MET A 316 16.38 -9.90 -0.96
N LEU A 317 15.97 -9.70 0.29
CA LEU A 317 16.89 -9.28 1.35
C LEU A 317 18.02 -10.31 1.57
N ASN A 318 17.71 -11.61 1.56
CA ASN A 318 18.71 -12.68 1.69
C ASN A 318 19.70 -12.70 0.51
N VAL A 319 19.28 -12.31 -0.70
CA VAL A 319 20.21 -12.12 -1.83
C VAL A 319 21.08 -10.89 -1.61
N LEU A 320 20.46 -9.76 -1.26
CA LEU A 320 21.11 -8.46 -1.09
C LEU A 320 22.08 -8.44 0.11
N GLU A 321 21.89 -9.31 1.11
CA GLU A 321 22.79 -9.44 2.25
C GLU A 321 24.24 -9.82 1.86
N ASN A 322 24.43 -10.41 0.67
CA ASN A 322 25.74 -10.75 0.13
C ASN A 322 26.50 -9.57 -0.51
N TYR A 323 25.89 -8.39 -0.60
CA TYR A 323 26.48 -7.18 -1.18
C TYR A 323 26.69 -6.10 -0.11
N ASP A 324 27.72 -5.29 -0.25
CA ASP A 324 27.80 -3.99 0.41
C ASP A 324 27.11 -2.95 -0.47
N LEU A 325 25.85 -2.65 -0.13
CA LEU A 325 25.03 -1.73 -0.93
C LEU A 325 25.52 -0.28 -0.87
N LYS A 326 26.26 0.11 0.18
CA LYS A 326 26.85 1.46 0.29
C LYS A 326 27.93 1.68 -0.77
N GLU A 327 28.74 0.65 -1.07
CA GLU A 327 29.78 0.74 -2.10
C GLU A 327 29.20 0.95 -3.51
N LEU A 328 27.96 0.51 -3.74
CA LEU A 328 27.28 0.71 -5.03
C LEU A 328 26.71 2.13 -5.20
N GLU A 329 26.65 2.93 -4.14
CA GLU A 329 26.00 4.23 -4.08
C GLU A 329 24.48 4.18 -4.38
N HIS A 330 23.70 4.87 -3.55
CA HIS A 330 22.22 4.84 -3.65
C HIS A 330 21.73 5.40 -4.99
N ASN A 331 20.88 4.64 -5.67
CA ASN A 331 20.32 4.96 -7.00
C ASN A 331 21.36 5.17 -8.13
N SER A 332 22.57 4.62 -7.97
CA SER A 332 23.53 4.47 -9.08
C SER A 332 23.02 3.47 -10.13
N VAL A 333 23.69 3.42 -11.27
CA VAL A 333 23.40 2.45 -12.34
C VAL A 333 23.55 1.02 -11.83
N ASP A 334 24.66 0.70 -11.13
CA ASP A 334 24.95 -0.62 -10.62
C ASP A 334 23.96 -1.05 -9.51
N TYR A 335 23.57 -0.12 -8.63
CA TYR A 335 22.54 -0.37 -7.61
C TYR A 335 21.18 -0.67 -8.25
N ILE A 336 20.74 0.12 -9.22
CA ILE A 336 19.46 -0.09 -9.91
C ILE A 336 19.50 -1.40 -10.72
N ASN A 337 20.60 -1.71 -11.38
CA ASN A 337 20.80 -2.97 -12.08
C ASN A 337 20.67 -4.14 -11.10
N LEU A 338 21.40 -4.13 -9.98
CA LEU A 338 21.32 -5.18 -8.97
C LEU A 338 19.89 -5.38 -8.47
N LEU A 339 19.21 -4.31 -8.08
CA LEU A 339 17.82 -4.39 -7.61
C LEU A 339 16.90 -4.99 -8.66
N SER A 340 17.07 -4.58 -9.92
CA SER A 340 16.24 -5.06 -11.03
C SER A 340 16.43 -6.56 -11.25
N GLU A 341 17.68 -7.04 -11.25
CA GLU A 341 17.97 -8.46 -11.40
C GLU A 341 17.40 -9.28 -10.23
N VAL A 342 17.60 -8.84 -8.99
CA VAL A 342 17.02 -9.51 -7.81
C VAL A 342 15.50 -9.58 -7.87
N MET A 343 14.83 -8.50 -8.28
CA MET A 343 13.39 -8.46 -8.47
C MET A 343 12.91 -9.45 -9.54
N LYS A 344 13.61 -9.59 -10.67
CA LYS A 344 13.24 -10.55 -11.72
C LYS A 344 13.11 -11.97 -11.19
N TYR A 345 14.08 -12.46 -10.39
CA TYR A 345 14.00 -13.79 -9.80
C TYR A 345 12.82 -13.93 -8.84
N ALA A 346 12.59 -12.95 -7.97
CA ALA A 346 11.51 -12.99 -7.02
C ALA A 346 10.13 -13.04 -7.72
N TYR A 347 9.92 -12.21 -8.74
CA TYR A 347 8.65 -12.20 -9.48
C TYR A 347 8.47 -13.42 -10.40
N ALA A 348 9.54 -14.03 -10.89
CA ALA A 348 9.48 -15.31 -11.57
C ALA A 348 8.96 -16.41 -10.64
N ASP A 349 9.51 -16.52 -9.42
CA ASP A 349 9.05 -17.46 -8.40
C ASP A 349 7.59 -17.20 -7.99
N ARG A 350 7.21 -15.90 -7.85
CA ARG A 350 5.84 -15.50 -7.57
C ARG A 350 4.84 -16.10 -8.56
N SER A 351 5.16 -16.02 -9.83
CA SER A 351 4.26 -16.45 -10.90
C SER A 351 3.90 -17.94 -10.85
N LYS A 352 4.82 -18.77 -10.33
CA LYS A 352 4.69 -20.23 -10.34
C LYS A 352 4.26 -20.82 -9.00
N TYR A 353 4.82 -20.32 -7.90
CA TYR A 353 4.80 -21.03 -6.62
C TYR A 353 3.86 -20.42 -5.58
N LEU A 354 3.42 -19.16 -5.76
CA LEU A 354 2.66 -18.46 -4.74
C LEU A 354 1.15 -18.55 -4.99
N GLY A 355 0.41 -18.72 -3.90
CA GLY A 355 -1.05 -18.82 -3.87
C GLY A 355 -1.57 -18.93 -2.44
N ASP A 356 -2.83 -19.34 -2.30
CA ASP A 356 -3.46 -19.58 -1.00
C ASP A 356 -2.92 -20.88 -0.38
N PRO A 357 -2.27 -20.80 0.82
CA PRO A 357 -1.67 -21.96 1.48
C PRO A 357 -2.73 -22.97 1.98
N ASP A 358 -4.00 -22.57 2.09
CA ASP A 358 -5.09 -23.47 2.45
C ASP A 358 -5.50 -24.38 1.27
N PHE A 359 -5.02 -24.09 0.04
CA PHE A 359 -5.35 -24.80 -1.21
C PHE A 359 -4.13 -25.32 -1.99
N TYR A 360 -2.92 -24.85 -1.67
CA TYR A 360 -1.70 -25.18 -2.39
C TYR A 360 -0.51 -25.17 -1.44
N ASP A 361 0.34 -26.20 -1.55
CA ASP A 361 1.57 -26.28 -0.76
C ASP A 361 2.61 -25.28 -1.27
N VAL A 362 2.59 -24.08 -0.69
CA VAL A 362 3.49 -22.97 -1.05
C VAL A 362 4.87 -23.23 -0.45
N PRO A 363 5.95 -23.36 -1.25
CA PRO A 363 7.28 -23.74 -0.75
C PRO A 363 8.02 -22.56 -0.11
N VAL A 364 7.45 -21.94 0.93
CA VAL A 364 7.95 -20.72 1.58
C VAL A 364 9.39 -20.93 2.05
N ASP A 365 9.65 -21.98 2.84
CA ASP A 365 10.97 -22.25 3.42
C ASP A 365 12.06 -22.40 2.36
N LYS A 366 11.72 -22.99 1.20
CA LYS A 366 12.66 -23.16 0.09
C LYS A 366 12.96 -21.82 -0.58
N ILE A 367 11.93 -21.01 -0.86
CA ILE A 367 12.08 -19.71 -1.54
C ILE A 367 12.86 -18.73 -0.67
N THR A 368 12.63 -18.75 0.64
CA THR A 368 13.29 -17.86 1.60
C THR A 368 14.60 -18.41 2.18
N SER A 369 15.07 -19.59 1.73
CA SER A 369 16.31 -20.18 2.23
C SER A 369 17.56 -19.43 1.76
N HIS A 370 18.57 -19.35 2.61
CA HIS A 370 19.87 -18.78 2.23
C HIS A 370 20.55 -19.56 1.10
N ASP A 371 20.38 -20.89 1.03
CA ASP A 371 20.94 -21.72 -0.05
C ASP A 371 20.35 -21.33 -1.42
N TYR A 372 19.04 -21.04 -1.46
CA TYR A 372 18.41 -20.60 -2.69
C TYR A 372 18.83 -19.17 -3.06
N SER A 373 18.87 -18.29 -2.09
CA SER A 373 19.34 -16.90 -2.28
C SER A 373 20.78 -16.83 -2.74
N LYS A 374 21.66 -17.74 -2.26
CA LYS A 374 23.04 -17.86 -2.73
C LYS A 374 23.12 -18.25 -4.21
N LYS A 375 22.27 -19.16 -4.68
CA LYS A 375 22.19 -19.52 -6.11
C LYS A 375 21.77 -18.34 -6.98
N ILE A 376 20.83 -17.53 -6.50
CA ILE A 376 20.42 -16.30 -7.19
C ILE A 376 21.60 -15.32 -7.22
N PHE A 377 22.24 -15.08 -6.07
CA PHE A 377 23.42 -14.24 -5.97
C PHE A 377 24.53 -14.64 -6.98
N GLU A 378 24.86 -15.93 -7.07
CA GLU A 378 25.88 -16.46 -7.98
C GLU A 378 25.49 -16.32 -9.47
N SER A 379 24.20 -16.08 -9.78
CA SER A 379 23.69 -15.94 -11.15
C SER A 379 23.52 -14.49 -11.60
N ILE A 380 23.72 -13.50 -10.71
CA ILE A 380 23.63 -12.07 -11.00
C ILE A 380 25.02 -11.51 -11.31
N ASN A 381 25.14 -10.82 -12.46
CA ASN A 381 26.35 -10.08 -12.85
C ASN A 381 26.01 -8.58 -12.90
N ILE A 382 26.54 -7.82 -11.93
CA ILE A 382 26.38 -6.36 -11.94
C ILE A 382 27.00 -5.78 -13.23
N GLY A 383 26.33 -4.81 -13.84
CA GLY A 383 26.75 -4.20 -15.10
C GLY A 383 26.18 -4.88 -16.34
N SER A 384 25.31 -5.88 -16.20
CA SER A 384 24.59 -6.49 -17.32
C SER A 384 23.14 -6.81 -16.94
N SER A 385 22.23 -6.69 -17.90
CA SER A 385 20.85 -7.13 -17.76
C SER A 385 20.68 -8.52 -18.33
N LYS A 386 20.06 -9.43 -17.58
CA LYS A 386 19.62 -10.72 -18.06
C LYS A 386 18.19 -10.61 -18.59
N GLU A 387 17.93 -11.08 -19.81
CA GLU A 387 16.56 -11.07 -20.32
C GLU A 387 15.63 -11.92 -19.44
N SER A 388 14.44 -11.43 -19.14
CA SER A 388 13.48 -12.12 -18.27
C SER A 388 13.08 -13.50 -18.77
N LYS A 389 13.10 -13.74 -20.09
CA LYS A 389 12.86 -15.08 -20.66
C LYS A 389 13.90 -16.14 -20.29
N GLU A 390 15.08 -15.72 -19.87
CA GLU A 390 16.17 -16.62 -19.43
C GLU A 390 16.08 -16.94 -17.93
N ILE A 391 15.20 -16.23 -17.22
CA ILE A 391 14.92 -16.46 -15.81
C ILE A 391 13.62 -17.26 -15.74
N TYR A 392 13.71 -18.54 -15.34
CA TYR A 392 12.56 -19.45 -15.25
C TYR A 392 11.76 -19.23 -13.96
N PRO A 393 10.41 -19.33 -14.02
CA PRO A 393 9.50 -19.77 -15.08
C PRO A 393 8.66 -18.62 -15.68
N GLY A 394 8.49 -18.47 -16.98
CA GLY A 394 7.75 -17.42 -17.60
C GLY A 394 6.91 -17.67 -18.83
N ILE A 395 5.98 -16.77 -19.17
CA ILE A 395 5.50 -16.35 -20.51
C ILE A 395 4.60 -15.07 -20.41
N TYR A 396 4.57 -14.25 -21.46
CA TYR A 396 4.17 -12.85 -21.73
C TYR A 396 2.75 -12.35 -21.44
N MET A 397 2.51 -11.08 -21.05
CA MET A 397 1.87 -9.91 -21.74
C MET A 397 1.45 -8.74 -20.83
N ASP A 398 1.05 -7.60 -21.41
CA ASP A 398 1.02 -6.19 -20.98
C ASP A 398 -0.29 -5.72 -20.29
N SER A 399 -0.26 -4.88 -19.23
CA SER A 399 -1.16 -3.71 -18.99
C SER A 399 -1.23 -3.16 -17.55
N GLU A 400 -1.95 -2.02 -17.34
CA GLU A 400 -1.86 -1.11 -16.19
C GLU A 400 -3.13 -0.97 -15.36
N SER A 401 -3.00 -0.86 -14.01
CA SER A 401 -3.75 0.00 -13.06
C SER A 401 -3.49 -0.42 -11.59
N HIS A 402 -3.42 0.56 -10.62
CA HIS A 402 -2.95 0.28 -9.25
C HIS A 402 -3.71 1.09 -8.22
N GLU A 403 -4.41 0.46 -7.24
CA GLU A 403 -4.91 1.15 -6.06
C GLU A 403 -5.12 0.21 -4.84
N THR A 404 -4.52 0.60 -3.73
CA THR A 404 -4.55 -0.04 -2.40
C THR A 404 -4.36 1.07 -1.38
N THR A 405 -4.62 0.84 -0.09
CA THR A 405 -4.21 1.77 0.96
C THR A 405 -3.42 1.06 2.05
N HIS A 406 -2.48 1.78 2.64
CA HIS A 406 -1.71 1.34 3.79
C HIS A 406 -1.78 2.38 4.90
N PHE A 407 -1.75 1.92 6.16
CA PHE A 407 -1.57 2.76 7.33
C PHE A 407 -0.74 2.05 8.40
N SER A 408 -0.03 2.83 9.21
CA SER A 408 0.74 2.35 10.34
C SER A 408 0.35 3.09 11.62
N VAL A 409 0.33 2.37 12.74
CA VAL A 409 0.02 2.91 14.07
C VAL A 409 1.00 2.35 15.09
N ALA A 410 1.48 3.21 16.00
CA ALA A 410 2.20 2.81 17.19
C ALA A 410 1.61 3.56 18.40
N ASP A 411 1.44 2.88 19.54
CA ASP A 411 0.92 3.47 20.76
C ASP A 411 1.99 3.66 21.85
N LYS A 412 1.61 4.32 22.95
CA LYS A 412 2.51 4.60 24.08
C LYS A 412 3.02 3.37 24.83
N LYS A 413 2.34 2.22 24.67
CA LYS A 413 2.77 0.95 25.28
C LYS A 413 3.79 0.23 24.41
N GLY A 414 3.98 0.65 23.16
CA GLY A 414 4.86 0.03 22.17
C GLY A 414 4.16 -1.04 21.34
N ASN A 415 2.84 -1.13 21.34
CA ASN A 415 2.09 -1.93 20.38
C ASN A 415 2.18 -1.28 19.00
N VAL A 416 2.32 -2.10 17.97
CA VAL A 416 2.49 -1.64 16.58
C VAL A 416 1.53 -2.37 15.68
N VAL A 417 0.94 -1.64 14.75
CA VAL A 417 0.09 -2.17 13.68
C VAL A 417 0.55 -1.66 12.34
N SER A 418 0.73 -2.58 11.39
CA SER A 418 0.99 -2.33 9.98
C SER A 418 -0.13 -2.98 9.18
N SER A 419 -0.93 -2.21 8.46
CA SER A 419 -2.13 -2.74 7.78
C SER A 419 -2.21 -2.25 6.34
N THR A 420 -2.43 -3.21 5.45
CA THR A 420 -2.66 -2.95 4.02
C THR A 420 -3.96 -3.64 3.60
N TYR A 421 -4.91 -2.88 3.04
CA TYR A 421 -6.18 -3.42 2.60
C TYR A 421 -6.67 -2.71 1.32
N THR A 422 -7.59 -3.32 0.59
CA THR A 422 -7.83 -2.95 -0.80
C THR A 422 -9.24 -3.26 -1.28
N LEU A 423 -9.59 -2.66 -2.42
CA LEU A 423 -10.67 -3.08 -3.33
C LEU A 423 -10.09 -3.71 -4.61
N ASN A 424 -8.78 -3.95 -4.67
CA ASN A 424 -7.91 -4.25 -5.80
C ASN A 424 -7.62 -3.03 -6.67
N SER A 425 -8.50 -2.57 -7.54
CA SER A 425 -8.29 -1.34 -8.31
C SER A 425 -9.04 -0.14 -7.74
N SER A 426 -8.69 1.08 -8.20
CA SER A 426 -9.43 2.30 -7.81
C SER A 426 -10.93 2.12 -8.00
N PHE A 427 -11.67 2.27 -6.90
CA PHE A 427 -13.12 2.04 -6.82
C PHE A 427 -13.54 0.59 -7.15
N GLY A 428 -12.66 -0.38 -6.91
CA GLY A 428 -12.96 -1.81 -7.01
C GLY A 428 -13.62 -2.21 -8.32
N SER A 429 -14.71 -2.94 -8.23
CA SER A 429 -15.56 -3.36 -9.38
C SER A 429 -16.35 -2.22 -10.04
N GLY A 430 -16.36 -1.02 -9.44
CA GLY A 430 -17.24 0.08 -9.83
C GLY A 430 -18.68 -0.07 -9.35
N VAL A 431 -19.03 -1.14 -8.65
CA VAL A 431 -20.38 -1.46 -8.18
C VAL A 431 -20.57 -0.98 -6.74
N VAL A 432 -21.56 -0.14 -6.50
CA VAL A 432 -22.13 0.10 -5.17
C VAL A 432 -23.39 -0.74 -5.02
N ILE A 433 -23.45 -1.56 -3.97
CA ILE A 433 -24.63 -2.37 -3.65
C ILE A 433 -25.80 -1.45 -3.28
N LYS A 434 -26.92 -1.66 -3.96
CA LYS A 434 -28.10 -0.80 -3.86
C LYS A 434 -28.60 -0.63 -2.43
N GLY A 435 -28.73 0.64 -1.99
CA GLY A 435 -29.24 1.02 -0.69
C GLY A 435 -28.36 0.64 0.50
N THR A 436 -27.05 0.39 0.27
CA THR A 436 -26.06 0.11 1.33
C THR A 436 -24.90 1.09 1.33
N GLY A 437 -24.59 1.72 0.20
CA GLY A 437 -23.38 2.52 0.01
C GLY A 437 -22.08 1.72 -0.04
N ILE A 438 -22.12 0.40 0.00
CA ILE A 438 -20.95 -0.48 -0.03
C ILE A 438 -20.41 -0.56 -1.44
N LEU A 439 -19.20 -0.05 -1.66
CA LEU A 439 -18.46 -0.23 -2.90
C LEU A 439 -17.74 -1.59 -2.87
N MET A 440 -17.94 -2.41 -3.90
CA MET A 440 -17.44 -3.77 -3.99
C MET A 440 -16.05 -3.84 -4.63
N ASN A 441 -15.26 -4.78 -4.16
CA ASN A 441 -13.96 -5.11 -4.72
C ASN A 441 -14.06 -5.74 -6.12
N ASN A 442 -12.93 -5.79 -6.84
CA ASN A 442 -12.74 -6.59 -8.05
C ASN A 442 -11.57 -7.58 -7.87
N GLU A 443 -11.55 -8.23 -6.74
CA GLU A 443 -10.44 -9.05 -6.27
C GLU A 443 -10.33 -10.41 -7.00
N MET A 444 -11.40 -10.83 -7.71
CA MET A 444 -11.35 -12.04 -8.54
C MET A 444 -10.31 -11.95 -9.67
N ASP A 445 -9.91 -10.72 -10.04
CA ASP A 445 -8.87 -10.47 -11.05
C ASP A 445 -7.46 -10.87 -10.58
N ASP A 446 -7.22 -10.94 -9.27
CA ASP A 446 -5.94 -11.35 -8.71
C ASP A 446 -5.70 -12.87 -8.80
N PHE A 447 -6.70 -13.65 -9.15
CA PHE A 447 -6.52 -15.05 -9.55
C PHE A 447 -5.91 -15.16 -10.95
N SER A 448 -5.33 -16.32 -11.22
CA SER A 448 -4.96 -16.72 -12.59
C SER A 448 -6.21 -17.21 -13.32
N ALA A 449 -6.74 -16.42 -14.24
CA ALA A 449 -7.89 -16.81 -15.06
C ALA A 449 -7.54 -18.04 -15.95
N ALA A 450 -6.31 -18.08 -16.48
CA ALA A 450 -5.70 -19.26 -17.10
C ALA A 450 -4.16 -19.15 -17.02
N PRO A 451 -3.41 -20.27 -17.12
CA PRO A 451 -1.96 -20.24 -17.20
C PRO A 451 -1.48 -19.36 -18.36
N GLY A 452 -0.59 -18.38 -18.07
CA GLY A 452 -0.04 -17.47 -19.07
C GLY A 452 -0.93 -16.27 -19.45
N ILE A 453 -2.14 -16.14 -18.87
CA ILE A 453 -2.97 -14.95 -18.98
C ILE A 453 -2.67 -14.04 -17.79
N PRO A 454 -2.19 -12.79 -18.02
CA PRO A 454 -1.90 -11.85 -16.95
C PRO A 454 -3.19 -11.25 -16.37
N ASN A 455 -3.15 -10.89 -15.09
CA ASN A 455 -4.18 -10.05 -14.47
C ASN A 455 -3.98 -8.57 -14.86
N GLN A 456 -4.84 -7.67 -14.32
CA GLN A 456 -4.74 -6.23 -14.57
C GLN A 456 -3.41 -5.58 -14.17
N PHE A 457 -2.58 -6.25 -13.37
CA PHE A 457 -1.25 -5.78 -12.96
C PHE A 457 -0.13 -6.31 -13.87
N GLY A 458 -0.46 -7.05 -14.93
CA GLY A 458 0.51 -7.73 -15.77
C GLY A 458 1.18 -8.93 -15.07
N LEU A 459 0.69 -9.34 -13.90
CA LEU A 459 1.23 -10.47 -13.16
C LEU A 459 0.71 -11.78 -13.74
N LEU A 460 1.65 -12.65 -14.06
CA LEU A 460 1.37 -14.01 -14.46
C LEU A 460 1.10 -14.88 -13.23
N GLY A 461 0.27 -15.88 -13.40
CA GLY A 461 0.02 -16.88 -12.40
C GLY A 461 -0.12 -18.27 -13.03
N ALA A 462 -0.01 -19.28 -12.18
CA ALA A 462 -0.06 -20.67 -12.53
C ALA A 462 -1.12 -21.43 -11.69
N GLU A 463 -1.03 -22.73 -11.65
CA GLU A 463 -1.90 -23.66 -10.91
C GLU A 463 -2.07 -23.27 -9.43
N ALA A 464 -0.98 -22.77 -8.80
CA ALA A 464 -1.00 -22.34 -7.41
C ALA A 464 -2.06 -21.25 -7.13
N ASN A 465 -2.33 -20.37 -8.10
CA ASN A 465 -3.27 -19.25 -7.95
C ASN A 465 -4.50 -19.36 -8.85
N LYS A 466 -4.89 -20.56 -9.32
CA LYS A 466 -6.13 -20.75 -10.08
C LYS A 466 -7.37 -20.45 -9.23
N ILE A 467 -8.46 -20.05 -9.89
CA ILE A 467 -9.74 -19.85 -9.22
C ILE A 467 -10.26 -21.18 -8.67
N SER A 468 -10.68 -21.18 -7.41
CA SER A 468 -11.40 -22.27 -6.76
C SER A 468 -12.41 -21.72 -5.76
N PRO A 469 -13.58 -22.32 -5.58
CA PRO A 469 -14.56 -21.90 -4.58
C PRO A 469 -13.94 -21.79 -3.18
N GLY A 470 -14.17 -20.67 -2.50
CA GLY A 470 -13.67 -20.42 -1.14
C GLY A 470 -12.18 -20.07 -1.01
N LYS A 471 -11.42 -20.12 -2.09
CA LYS A 471 -9.99 -19.79 -2.14
C LYS A 471 -9.77 -18.28 -2.09
N ARG A 472 -8.67 -17.86 -1.50
CA ARG A 472 -8.20 -16.46 -1.50
C ARG A 472 -7.26 -16.20 -2.68
N PRO A 473 -7.42 -15.09 -3.40
CA PRO A 473 -6.49 -14.74 -4.47
C PRO A 473 -5.13 -14.31 -3.91
N LEU A 474 -4.08 -14.60 -4.66
CA LEU A 474 -2.72 -14.17 -4.35
C LEU A 474 -2.63 -12.64 -4.26
N SER A 475 -1.92 -12.14 -3.26
CA SER A 475 -1.72 -10.71 -3.03
C SER A 475 -0.25 -10.30 -3.11
N SER A 476 -0.01 -8.99 -3.28
CA SER A 476 1.31 -8.35 -3.13
C SER A 476 1.38 -7.41 -1.91
N MET A 477 0.32 -7.32 -1.11
CA MET A 477 0.27 -6.46 0.08
C MET A 477 1.28 -6.90 1.13
N SER A 478 2.17 -6.00 1.55
CA SER A 478 3.37 -6.29 2.34
C SER A 478 3.44 -5.42 3.60
N PRO A 479 2.45 -5.47 4.51
CA PRO A 479 2.59 -4.80 5.78
C PRO A 479 3.79 -5.39 6.53
N THR A 480 4.71 -4.53 7.03
CA THR A 480 5.98 -4.96 7.59
C THR A 480 6.34 -4.17 8.84
N ILE A 481 6.83 -4.86 9.86
CA ILE A 481 7.39 -4.30 11.09
C ILE A 481 8.86 -4.73 11.18
N VAL A 482 9.74 -3.80 11.48
CA VAL A 482 11.17 -4.05 11.67
C VAL A 482 11.54 -3.75 13.11
N MET A 483 12.11 -4.75 13.79
CA MET A 483 12.56 -4.65 15.17
C MET A 483 14.09 -4.64 15.23
N LYS A 484 14.63 -3.88 16.17
CA LYS A 484 16.05 -3.87 16.51
C LYS A 484 16.21 -3.92 18.01
N ASN A 485 16.98 -4.88 18.53
CA ASN A 485 17.17 -5.09 19.96
C ASN A 485 15.86 -5.23 20.77
N ASN A 486 14.87 -5.93 20.22
CA ASN A 486 13.52 -6.14 20.79
C ASN A 486 12.70 -4.85 20.96
N GLU A 487 13.08 -3.78 20.26
CA GLU A 487 12.29 -2.54 20.17
C GLU A 487 11.89 -2.28 18.72
N LEU A 488 10.80 -1.55 18.53
CA LEU A 488 10.43 -1.07 17.18
C LEU A 488 11.59 -0.24 16.63
N PHE A 489 12.04 -0.57 15.42
CA PHE A 489 12.91 0.31 14.67
C PHE A 489 12.09 1.15 13.70
N PHE A 490 11.28 0.48 12.87
CA PHE A 490 10.26 1.14 12.05
C PHE A 490 9.18 0.15 11.61
N THR A 491 8.03 0.70 11.19
CA THR A 491 6.97 -0.05 10.50
C THR A 491 6.63 0.65 9.20
N THR A 492 6.35 -0.11 8.14
CA THR A 492 6.14 0.43 6.80
C THR A 492 5.23 -0.45 5.96
N GLY A 493 4.70 0.12 4.90
CA GLY A 493 3.94 -0.55 3.87
C GLY A 493 3.48 0.44 2.80
N SER A 494 2.90 -0.06 1.74
CA SER A 494 2.60 0.73 0.55
C SER A 494 1.33 0.26 -0.15
N PRO A 495 0.58 1.12 -0.84
CA PRO A 495 -0.27 0.75 -1.96
C PRO A 495 0.56 0.55 -3.24
N GLY A 496 -0.04 -0.01 -4.30
CA GLY A 496 0.57 0.01 -5.62
C GLY A 496 0.59 -1.34 -6.37
N GLY A 497 -0.31 -2.27 -6.06
CA GLY A 497 -0.37 -3.58 -6.72
C GLY A 497 0.96 -4.33 -6.60
N SER A 498 1.51 -4.81 -7.72
CA SER A 498 2.80 -5.51 -7.75
C SER A 498 3.96 -4.67 -7.16
N ARG A 499 3.93 -3.35 -7.33
CA ARG A 499 4.98 -2.42 -6.86
C ARG A 499 5.07 -2.26 -5.34
N ILE A 500 4.09 -2.78 -4.60
CA ILE A 500 4.11 -2.77 -3.12
C ILE A 500 5.38 -3.45 -2.61
N ILE A 501 5.70 -4.62 -3.16
CA ILE A 501 6.86 -5.43 -2.72
C ILE A 501 8.16 -4.65 -2.90
N SER A 502 8.38 -4.07 -4.08
CA SER A 502 9.61 -3.31 -4.38
C SER A 502 9.69 -2.00 -3.58
N ALA A 503 8.55 -1.35 -3.29
CA ALA A 503 8.55 -0.12 -2.49
C ALA A 503 8.91 -0.41 -1.03
N VAL A 504 8.35 -1.46 -0.44
CA VAL A 504 8.66 -1.87 0.93
C VAL A 504 10.10 -2.36 1.03
N LEU A 505 10.59 -3.15 0.07
CA LEU A 505 11.98 -3.56 -0.01
C LEU A 505 12.93 -2.35 -0.01
N GLN A 506 12.71 -1.39 -0.91
CA GLN A 506 13.55 -0.19 -1.01
C GLN A 506 13.47 0.68 0.26
N SER A 507 12.31 0.76 0.90
CA SER A 507 12.17 1.45 2.19
C SER A 507 13.03 0.79 3.28
N ILE A 508 13.06 -0.55 3.33
CA ILE A 508 13.89 -1.31 4.27
C ILE A 508 15.38 -1.06 4.02
N ILE A 509 15.82 -1.17 2.77
CA ILE A 509 17.22 -0.98 2.36
C ILE A 509 17.66 0.46 2.64
N ASN A 510 16.85 1.46 2.30
CA ASN A 510 17.15 2.86 2.52
C ASN A 510 17.42 3.17 3.99
N ILE A 511 16.60 2.62 4.89
CA ILE A 511 16.74 2.85 6.33
C ILE A 511 17.88 2.01 6.93
N ILE A 512 18.03 0.75 6.54
CA ILE A 512 18.99 -0.17 7.17
C ILE A 512 20.39 -0.03 6.56
N ASP A 513 20.52 -0.16 5.23
CA ASP A 513 21.82 -0.17 4.57
C ASP A 513 22.36 1.24 4.32
N PHE A 514 21.52 2.17 3.86
CA PHE A 514 21.94 3.55 3.61
C PHE A 514 21.79 4.48 4.82
N GLU A 515 21.27 3.97 5.95
CA GLU A 515 21.10 4.73 7.20
C GLU A 515 20.32 6.05 7.02
N MET A 516 19.43 6.07 6.04
CA MET A 516 18.60 7.24 5.75
C MET A 516 17.66 7.53 6.91
N ASP A 517 17.46 8.81 7.19
CA ASP A 517 16.37 9.24 8.04
C ASP A 517 15.00 9.04 7.34
N LEU A 518 13.92 9.29 8.08
CA LEU A 518 12.58 9.04 7.59
C LEU A 518 12.24 9.88 6.35
N GLU A 519 12.69 11.14 6.30
CA GLU A 519 12.43 12.04 5.18
C GLU A 519 13.19 11.58 3.93
N GLN A 520 14.48 11.32 4.08
CA GLN A 520 15.33 10.81 3.00
C GLN A 520 14.78 9.50 2.43
N ALA A 521 14.43 8.53 3.29
CA ALA A 521 13.87 7.24 2.87
C ALA A 521 12.52 7.38 2.17
N THR A 522 11.67 8.33 2.60
CA THR A 522 10.37 8.61 1.99
C THR A 522 10.52 9.26 0.62
N PHE A 523 11.45 10.21 0.48
CA PHE A 523 11.68 10.94 -0.77
C PHE A 523 12.55 10.20 -1.78
N ALA A 524 13.28 9.18 -1.36
CA ALA A 524 14.10 8.37 -2.24
C ALA A 524 13.34 7.92 -3.49
N LYS A 525 13.99 8.07 -4.64
CA LYS A 525 13.44 7.67 -5.94
C LYS A 525 13.31 6.16 -5.99
N ARG A 526 12.22 5.67 -6.58
CA ARG A 526 11.90 4.24 -6.61
C ARG A 526 11.99 3.67 -8.00
N VAL A 527 12.38 2.41 -8.05
CA VAL A 527 12.42 1.59 -9.25
C VAL A 527 11.60 0.31 -9.05
N HIS A 528 11.16 -0.30 -10.16
CA HIS A 528 10.39 -1.54 -10.10
C HIS A 528 10.63 -2.39 -11.33
N HIS A 529 10.85 -3.68 -11.13
CA HIS A 529 10.85 -4.69 -12.17
C HIS A 529 10.04 -5.89 -11.69
N GLN A 530 9.10 -6.37 -12.49
CA GLN A 530 8.23 -7.50 -12.08
C GLN A 530 8.42 -8.73 -12.96
N TRP A 531 9.64 -8.90 -13.52
CA TRP A 531 10.03 -9.98 -14.40
C TRP A 531 9.28 -9.94 -15.75
N GLN A 532 7.96 -10.08 -15.76
CA GLN A 532 7.11 -9.89 -16.94
C GLN A 532 6.01 -8.85 -16.63
N PRO A 533 5.77 -7.90 -17.56
CA PRO A 533 6.60 -7.64 -18.76
C PRO A 533 8.04 -7.29 -18.40
N ASP A 534 9.00 -7.55 -19.31
CA ASP A 534 10.44 -7.29 -19.11
C ASP A 534 10.74 -5.79 -19.24
N ILE A 535 10.24 -5.03 -18.29
CA ILE A 535 10.30 -3.56 -18.27
C ILE A 535 10.79 -3.09 -16.91
N LEU A 536 11.82 -2.26 -16.92
CA LEU A 536 12.27 -1.53 -15.73
C LEU A 536 11.49 -0.22 -15.62
N GLU A 537 10.64 -0.11 -14.62
CA GLU A 537 9.94 1.14 -14.30
C GLU A 537 10.77 1.98 -13.34
N ILE A 538 10.95 3.25 -13.70
CA ILE A 538 11.69 4.23 -12.90
C ILE A 538 10.84 5.48 -12.68
N GLU A 539 10.98 6.14 -11.52
CA GLU A 539 10.34 7.43 -11.29
C GLU A 539 10.96 8.53 -12.16
N LEU A 540 10.14 9.47 -12.64
CA LEU A 540 10.53 10.58 -13.51
C LEU A 540 11.72 11.41 -13.03
N SER A 541 11.96 11.40 -11.71
CA SER A 541 13.04 12.16 -11.07
C SER A 541 14.41 11.49 -11.16
N VAL A 542 14.53 10.28 -11.72
CA VAL A 542 15.84 9.65 -11.95
C VAL A 542 16.56 10.35 -13.09
N ASP A 543 17.87 10.60 -12.92
CA ASP A 543 18.72 11.32 -13.87
C ASP A 543 18.73 10.65 -15.25
N ASP A 544 18.66 11.46 -16.31
CA ASP A 544 18.68 11.00 -17.71
C ASP A 544 19.95 10.23 -18.06
N LYS A 545 21.10 10.57 -17.44
CA LYS A 545 22.36 9.86 -17.64
C LYS A 545 22.25 8.42 -17.13
N ILE A 546 21.71 8.23 -15.91
CA ILE A 546 21.50 6.91 -15.32
C ILE A 546 20.55 6.09 -16.21
N ARG A 547 19.47 6.71 -16.68
CA ARG A 547 18.51 6.05 -17.58
C ARG A 547 19.17 5.58 -18.87
N ASN A 548 19.95 6.43 -19.52
CA ASN A 548 20.63 6.08 -20.78
C ASN A 548 21.66 4.95 -20.59
N GLU A 549 22.35 4.91 -19.45
CA GLU A 549 23.30 3.84 -19.14
C GLU A 549 22.59 2.50 -18.89
N LEU A 550 21.43 2.50 -18.21
CA LEU A 550 20.59 1.31 -18.02
C LEU A 550 20.00 0.81 -19.35
N GLU A 551 19.57 1.70 -20.25
CA GLU A 551 19.13 1.34 -21.61
C GLU A 551 20.28 0.70 -22.40
N ALA A 552 21.51 1.21 -22.27
CA ALA A 552 22.69 0.64 -22.90
C ALA A 552 23.04 -0.76 -22.35
N MET A 553 22.64 -1.09 -21.11
CA MET A 553 22.74 -2.45 -20.53
C MET A 553 21.67 -3.40 -21.06
N GLY A 554 20.68 -2.93 -21.81
CA GLY A 554 19.63 -3.76 -22.40
C GLY A 554 18.27 -3.67 -21.71
N TYR A 555 18.07 -2.78 -20.73
CA TYR A 555 16.75 -2.59 -20.14
C TYR A 555 15.80 -1.81 -21.06
N GLU A 556 14.57 -2.31 -21.23
CA GLU A 556 13.46 -1.48 -21.68
C GLU A 556 12.98 -0.64 -20.51
N ILE A 557 13.08 0.70 -20.60
CA ILE A 557 12.74 1.60 -19.51
C ILE A 557 11.40 2.26 -19.73
N ARG A 558 10.55 2.23 -18.71
CA ARG A 558 9.30 2.98 -18.63
C ARG A 558 9.35 3.98 -17.47
N THR A 559 9.32 5.26 -17.83
CA THR A 559 9.27 6.31 -16.83
C THR A 559 7.86 6.46 -16.28
N ARG A 560 7.74 6.56 -14.95
CA ARG A 560 6.45 6.72 -14.26
C ARG A 560 6.42 8.01 -13.47
N LYS A 561 5.24 8.65 -13.41
CA LYS A 561 4.84 9.46 -12.26
C LYS A 561 4.81 8.55 -11.05
N PRO A 562 4.60 9.04 -9.79
CA PRO A 562 4.84 8.21 -8.59
C PRO A 562 4.50 6.73 -8.74
N LEU A 563 5.47 5.85 -8.43
CA LEU A 563 5.26 4.40 -8.49
C LEU A 563 4.36 3.91 -7.35
N THR A 564 4.52 4.47 -6.16
CA THR A 564 3.87 4.02 -4.93
C THR A 564 3.76 5.16 -3.93
N CYS A 565 3.36 4.83 -2.67
CA CYS A 565 3.26 5.78 -1.56
C CYS A 565 3.46 5.01 -0.26
N ILE A 566 4.57 5.20 0.44
CA ILE A 566 4.81 4.50 1.71
C ILE A 566 4.19 5.27 2.88
N GLN A 567 3.84 4.53 3.95
CA GLN A 567 3.40 5.10 5.23
C GLN A 567 4.27 4.49 6.32
N THR A 568 5.28 5.23 6.75
CA THR A 568 6.30 4.73 7.66
C THR A 568 6.28 5.46 8.99
N ILE A 569 6.37 4.69 10.08
CA ILE A 569 6.67 5.20 11.42
C ILE A 569 8.03 4.66 11.82
N MET A 570 8.93 5.54 12.25
CA MET A 570 10.24 5.19 12.79
C MET A 570 10.28 5.50 14.29
N TYR A 571 10.96 4.64 15.06
CA TYR A 571 11.21 4.86 16.48
C TYR A 571 12.72 4.94 16.73
N LYS A 572 13.17 6.07 17.23
CA LYS A 572 14.58 6.33 17.53
C LYS A 572 14.70 7.29 18.71
N ASN A 573 15.64 7.01 19.62
CA ASN A 573 15.90 7.87 20.79
C ASN A 573 14.64 8.14 21.64
N LYS A 574 13.80 7.11 21.85
CA LYS A 574 12.54 7.21 22.59
C LYS A 574 11.53 8.20 22.01
N MET A 575 11.57 8.40 20.69
CA MET A 575 10.68 9.28 19.95
C MET A 575 10.20 8.56 18.69
N TYR A 576 8.90 8.59 18.47
CA TYR A 576 8.31 8.22 17.20
C TYR A 576 8.44 9.38 16.22
N SER A 577 8.69 9.08 14.96
CA SER A 577 8.58 10.01 13.85
C SER A 577 7.72 9.38 12.75
N GLY A 578 6.91 10.20 12.07
CA GLY A 578 6.03 9.78 10.98
C GLY A 578 5.99 10.82 9.88
N TYR A 579 5.83 10.36 8.63
CA TYR A 579 5.70 11.24 7.48
C TYR A 579 4.69 10.68 6.48
N GLY A 580 3.73 11.52 6.06
CA GLY A 580 2.81 11.19 4.97
C GLY A 580 3.52 11.33 3.63
N ASP A 581 3.69 10.24 2.89
CA ASP A 581 4.39 10.28 1.59
C ASP A 581 3.66 11.23 0.62
N PHE A 582 4.36 12.29 0.23
CA PHE A 582 3.87 13.37 -0.64
C PHE A 582 3.33 12.91 -2.00
N ARG A 583 3.67 11.68 -2.42
CA ARG A 583 3.14 11.07 -3.66
C ARG A 583 1.63 10.84 -3.59
N ARG A 584 1.05 10.94 -2.41
CA ARG A 584 -0.39 11.09 -2.16
C ARG A 584 -0.61 12.37 -1.37
N PRO A 585 -1.10 13.44 -2.01
CA PRO A 585 -1.17 14.79 -1.39
C PRO A 585 -1.96 14.85 -0.08
N ASP A 586 -2.96 13.98 0.09
CA ASP A 586 -3.80 13.92 1.29
C ASP A 586 -3.20 13.06 2.42
N ALA A 587 -2.03 12.42 2.20
CA ALA A 587 -1.34 11.62 3.21
C ALA A 587 -0.85 12.48 4.38
N PHE A 588 -0.94 11.92 5.59
CA PHE A 588 -0.60 12.64 6.80
C PHE A 588 -0.10 11.73 7.91
N ALA A 589 0.79 12.24 8.75
CA ALA A 589 1.20 11.61 10.00
C ALA A 589 0.97 12.56 11.17
N SER A 590 0.60 12.02 12.33
CA SER A 590 0.46 12.77 13.58
C SER A 590 0.99 11.99 14.77
N GLY A 591 1.74 12.70 15.61
CA GLY A 591 2.26 12.22 16.89
C GLY A 591 1.76 13.03 18.08
N ASN A 592 0.70 13.85 17.91
CA ASN A 592 0.09 14.67 18.96
C ASN A 592 -0.75 13.83 19.92
N ILE A 593 -0.12 12.83 20.51
CA ILE A 593 -0.76 11.92 21.47
C ILE A 593 -0.43 12.41 22.89
N ASN A 594 -1.47 12.72 23.65
CA ASN A 594 -1.35 13.21 25.03
C ASN A 594 -0.78 12.15 25.98
N ASP A 595 -0.30 12.60 27.15
CA ASP A 595 0.22 11.74 28.23
C ASP A 595 -0.88 10.84 28.84
#